data_26f64ea1336a56798c10c9f8fa144670
#
_entry.id   26f64ea1336a56798c10c9f8fa144670
#
_cell.length_a   1.000
_cell.length_b   1.000
_cell.length_c   1.000
_cell.angle_alpha   90.00
_cell.angle_beta   90.00
_cell.angle_gamma   90.00
#
_symmetry.space_group_name_H-M   'P 1'
#
loop_
_entity.id
_entity.type
_entity.pdbx_description
1 polymer ?
#
loop_
_entity_poly.entity_id
_entity_poly.type
_entity_poly.pdbx_seq_one_letter_code
_entity_poly.pdbx_strand_id
1 'polypeptide(L)'
;MDVRDSITDAVRSVLADLGVDPLPTTVQLERPGNPDHGDWSTNVALASAKAAGRNPRELGTQLAECLLAAPPAHVVGVEVAGPGFVNFHLADSWLHEVLADVVAAGVDGWARHDDGVGTRVIVEFGSANPTGPLHAGHGR
;
A
#
# COMPACT_ATOMS: atom_id res chain seq x y z
N MET A 1 -0.17 12.13 -5.79
CA MET A 1 0.53 11.46 -4.65
C MET A 1 -0.04 10.06 -4.55
N ASP A 2 0.81 9.03 -4.43
CA ASP A 2 0.32 7.63 -4.31
C ASP A 2 -0.55 7.51 -3.03
N VAL A 3 -1.69 6.85 -3.12
CA VAL A 3 -2.58 6.59 -1.98
C VAL A 3 -1.85 5.92 -0.81
N ARG A 4 -0.86 5.08 -1.10
CA ARG A 4 -0.03 4.43 -0.09
C ARG A 4 0.84 5.42 0.67
N ASP A 5 1.39 6.42 0.00
CA ASP A 5 2.17 7.48 0.63
C ASP A 5 1.28 8.30 1.57
N SER A 6 0.08 8.67 1.10
CA SER A 6 -0.92 9.38 1.91
C SER A 6 -1.30 8.61 3.18
N ILE A 7 -1.55 7.30 3.07
CA ILE A 7 -1.85 6.43 4.23
C ILE A 7 -0.64 6.35 5.17
N THR A 8 0.55 6.14 4.60
CA THR A 8 1.79 6.01 5.39
C THR A 8 2.08 7.28 6.21
N ASP A 9 1.96 8.44 5.59
CA ASP A 9 2.19 9.73 6.25
C ASP A 9 1.15 9.98 7.35
N ALA A 10 -0.13 9.71 7.08
CA ALA A 10 -1.19 9.84 8.08
C ALA A 10 -0.96 8.89 9.27
N VAL A 11 -0.63 7.63 9.02
CA VAL A 11 -0.32 6.63 10.07
C VAL A 11 0.84 7.10 10.93
N ARG A 12 1.93 7.58 10.33
CA ARG A 12 3.10 8.09 11.07
C ARG A 12 2.76 9.31 11.92
N SER A 13 1.98 10.25 11.38
CA SER A 13 1.52 11.42 12.11
C SER A 13 0.72 11.04 13.34
N VAL A 14 -0.26 10.16 13.18
CA VAL A 14 -1.09 9.69 14.31
C VAL A 14 -0.28 8.92 15.34
N LEU A 15 0.68 8.07 14.92
CA LEU A 15 1.55 7.37 15.87
C LEU A 15 2.41 8.34 16.68
N ALA A 16 2.88 9.44 16.08
CA ALA A 16 3.58 10.51 16.79
C ALA A 16 2.68 11.18 17.83
N ASP A 17 1.46 11.52 17.45
CA ASP A 17 0.47 12.13 18.33
C ASP A 17 0.08 11.21 19.51
N LEU A 18 0.08 9.89 19.28
CA LEU A 18 -0.13 8.87 20.30
C LEU A 18 1.09 8.62 21.18
N GLY A 19 2.21 9.33 20.94
CA GLY A 19 3.42 9.27 21.76
C GLY A 19 4.27 8.02 21.53
N VAL A 20 4.20 7.42 20.34
CA VAL A 20 5.07 6.29 19.98
C VAL A 20 6.49 6.79 19.72
N ASP A 21 7.44 6.32 20.50
CA ASP A 21 8.86 6.67 20.36
C ASP A 21 9.75 5.44 20.63
N PRO A 22 10.65 5.06 19.69
CA PRO A 22 10.84 5.67 18.38
C PRO A 22 9.71 5.38 17.39
N LEU A 23 9.47 6.33 16.49
CA LEU A 23 8.56 6.11 15.37
C LEU A 23 9.12 5.03 14.42
N PRO A 24 8.25 4.21 13.83
CA PRO A 24 8.68 3.23 12.83
C PRO A 24 9.31 3.96 11.62
N THR A 25 10.46 3.46 11.17
CA THR A 25 11.15 4.01 9.98
C THR A 25 10.34 3.81 8.70
N THR A 26 9.59 2.70 8.64
CA THR A 26 8.73 2.34 7.51
C THR A 26 7.39 1.83 8.03
N VAL A 27 6.32 2.21 7.33
CA VAL A 27 4.99 1.62 7.49
C VAL A 27 4.77 0.70 6.29
N GLN A 28 4.81 -0.60 6.53
CA GLN A 28 4.53 -1.56 5.48
C GLN A 28 3.03 -1.64 5.24
N LEU A 29 2.63 -1.48 3.97
CA LEU A 29 1.27 -1.68 3.49
C LEU A 29 1.26 -2.89 2.56
N GLU A 30 0.43 -3.86 2.88
CA GLU A 30 0.28 -5.09 2.13
C GLU A 30 -1.17 -5.27 1.70
N ARG A 31 -1.39 -5.95 0.58
CA ARG A 31 -2.76 -6.35 0.21
C ARG A 31 -3.20 -7.52 1.08
N PRO A 32 -4.36 -7.42 1.77
CA PRO A 32 -4.87 -8.55 2.54
C PRO A 32 -5.13 -9.76 1.64
N GLY A 33 -4.90 -10.94 2.16
CA GLY A 33 -5.21 -12.18 1.44
C GLY A 33 -6.72 -12.42 1.25
N ASN A 34 -7.55 -11.85 2.14
CA ASN A 34 -9.00 -11.85 2.01
C ASN A 34 -9.48 -10.43 1.63
N PRO A 35 -10.18 -10.27 0.49
CA PRO A 35 -10.72 -8.98 0.05
C PRO A 35 -11.67 -8.30 1.06
N ASP A 36 -12.34 -9.08 1.92
CA ASP A 36 -13.22 -8.54 2.95
C ASP A 36 -12.48 -7.68 3.98
N HIS A 37 -11.15 -7.82 4.07
CA HIS A 37 -10.30 -7.01 4.93
C HIS A 37 -9.83 -5.70 4.28
N GLY A 38 -10.44 -5.28 3.19
CA GLY A 38 -10.15 -4.01 2.51
C GLY A 38 -9.05 -4.11 1.47
N ASP A 39 -8.55 -2.94 1.06
CA ASP A 39 -7.58 -2.79 -0.02
C ASP A 39 -6.14 -2.87 0.45
N TRP A 40 -5.87 -2.32 1.64
CA TRP A 40 -4.55 -2.31 2.27
C TRP A 40 -4.62 -2.68 3.75
N SER A 41 -3.57 -3.31 4.24
CA SER A 41 -3.40 -3.70 5.64
C SER A 41 -2.00 -3.35 6.12
N THR A 42 -1.87 -2.97 7.39
CA THR A 42 -0.58 -2.76 8.05
C THR A 42 -0.53 -3.46 9.40
N ASN A 43 0.64 -3.94 9.74
CA ASN A 43 0.95 -4.50 11.06
C ASN A 43 1.63 -3.49 11.99
N VAL A 44 1.61 -2.21 11.63
CA VAL A 44 2.36 -1.16 12.34
C VAL A 44 2.03 -1.07 13.83
N ALA A 45 0.77 -1.30 14.22
CA ALA A 45 0.40 -1.30 15.64
C ALA A 45 1.05 -2.46 16.41
N LEU A 46 1.17 -3.64 15.79
CA LEU A 46 1.92 -4.76 16.37
C LEU A 46 3.41 -4.43 16.52
N ALA A 47 4.01 -3.89 15.47
CA ALA A 47 5.42 -3.52 15.46
C ALA A 47 5.77 -2.43 16.47
N SER A 48 4.86 -1.46 16.66
CA SER A 48 5.06 -0.29 17.53
C SER A 48 4.57 -0.47 18.97
N ALA A 49 3.81 -1.51 19.26
CA ALA A 49 3.18 -1.73 20.56
C ALA A 49 4.17 -1.74 21.73
N LYS A 50 5.34 -2.38 21.54
CA LYS A 50 6.39 -2.44 22.56
C LYS A 50 6.98 -1.05 22.83
N ALA A 51 7.25 -0.27 21.80
CA ALA A 51 7.77 1.10 21.92
C ALA A 51 6.74 2.03 22.58
N ALA A 52 5.45 1.82 22.27
CA ALA A 52 4.34 2.56 22.88
C ALA A 52 4.01 2.14 24.31
N GLY A 53 4.53 1.01 24.79
CA GLY A 53 4.15 0.43 26.09
C GLY A 53 2.67 0.05 26.18
N ARG A 54 2.05 -0.31 25.06
CA ARG A 54 0.61 -0.58 24.92
C ARG A 54 0.33 -1.96 24.34
N ASN A 55 -0.90 -2.43 24.52
CA ASN A 55 -1.37 -3.61 23.82
C ASN A 55 -1.51 -3.31 22.32
N PRO A 56 -1.04 -4.21 21.42
CA PRO A 56 -1.10 -3.97 19.97
C PRO A 56 -2.50 -3.69 19.44
N ARG A 57 -3.50 -4.43 19.90
CA ARG A 57 -4.89 -4.24 19.49
C ARG A 57 -5.45 -2.90 19.98
N GLU A 58 -5.12 -2.49 21.20
CA GLU A 58 -5.50 -1.21 21.77
C GLU A 58 -4.87 -0.05 20.97
N LEU A 59 -3.57 -0.15 20.69
CA LEU A 59 -2.88 0.83 19.83
C LEU A 59 -3.49 0.90 18.44
N GLY A 60 -3.81 -0.27 17.85
CA GLY A 60 -4.49 -0.34 16.54
C GLY A 60 -5.87 0.33 16.57
N THR A 61 -6.63 0.13 17.64
CA THR A 61 -7.95 0.76 17.80
C THR A 61 -7.84 2.28 17.88
N GLN A 62 -6.93 2.79 18.70
CA GLN A 62 -6.71 4.23 18.81
C GLN A 62 -6.23 4.84 17.49
N LEU A 63 -5.32 4.15 16.79
CA LEU A 63 -4.85 4.55 15.46
C LEU A 63 -6.02 4.62 14.46
N ALA A 64 -6.87 3.61 14.43
CA ALA A 64 -8.04 3.57 13.54
C ALA A 64 -9.04 4.69 13.85
N GLU A 65 -9.33 4.94 15.12
CA GLU A 65 -10.23 6.03 15.55
C GLU A 65 -9.70 7.41 15.12
N CYS A 66 -8.41 7.67 15.31
CA CYS A 66 -7.79 8.93 14.89
C CYS A 66 -7.82 9.09 13.37
N LEU A 67 -7.50 8.02 12.63
CA LEU A 67 -7.53 8.04 11.16
C LEU A 67 -8.95 8.21 10.61
N LEU A 68 -9.97 7.66 11.27
CA LEU A 68 -11.38 7.87 10.89
C LEU A 68 -11.87 9.28 11.20
N ALA A 69 -11.33 9.92 12.24
CA ALA A 69 -11.65 11.32 12.56
C ALA A 69 -11.11 12.31 11.51
N ALA A 70 -9.98 11.98 10.88
CA ALA A 70 -9.34 12.77 9.81
C ALA A 70 -8.77 11.82 8.75
N PRO A 71 -9.63 11.22 7.89
CA PRO A 71 -9.20 10.17 6.98
C PRO A 71 -8.26 10.71 5.90
N PRO A 72 -7.21 9.94 5.55
CA PRO A 72 -6.39 10.23 4.38
C PRO A 72 -7.23 10.22 3.09
N ALA A 73 -6.70 10.81 2.03
CA ALA A 73 -7.37 10.83 0.74
C ALA A 73 -7.79 9.42 0.29
N HIS A 74 -9.01 9.30 -0.21
CA HIS A 74 -9.64 8.06 -0.69
C HIS A 74 -9.93 6.99 0.37
N VAL A 75 -9.53 7.14 1.62
CA VAL A 75 -9.86 6.20 2.69
C VAL A 75 -11.28 6.45 3.16
N VAL A 76 -12.13 5.42 3.08
CA VAL A 76 -13.55 5.46 3.51
C VAL A 76 -13.84 4.58 4.72
N GLY A 77 -12.90 3.73 5.10
CA GLY A 77 -13.03 2.89 6.27
C GLY A 77 -11.67 2.46 6.80
N VAL A 78 -11.57 2.34 8.11
CA VAL A 78 -10.40 1.80 8.83
C VAL A 78 -10.90 0.82 9.87
N GLU A 79 -10.40 -0.40 9.85
CA GLU A 79 -10.82 -1.47 10.75
C GLU A 79 -9.62 -2.13 11.42
N VAL A 80 -9.83 -2.64 12.64
CA VAL A 80 -8.82 -3.40 13.37
C VAL A 80 -9.16 -4.87 13.35
N ALA A 81 -8.26 -5.68 12.84
CA ALA A 81 -8.43 -7.13 12.76
C ALA A 81 -7.38 -7.88 13.59
N GLY A 82 -7.77 -9.04 14.09
CA GLY A 82 -6.90 -9.94 14.83
C GLY A 82 -6.16 -9.29 16.00
N PRO A 83 -4.85 -9.50 16.14
CA PRO A 83 -4.06 -8.99 17.26
C PRO A 83 -3.71 -7.49 17.16
N GLY A 84 -4.04 -6.80 16.07
CA GLY A 84 -3.72 -5.39 15.87
C GLY A 84 -3.32 -5.03 14.44
N PHE A 85 -3.78 -5.78 13.45
CA PHE A 85 -3.72 -5.36 12.06
C PHE A 85 -4.70 -4.21 11.82
N VAL A 86 -4.28 -3.21 11.07
CA VAL A 86 -5.12 -2.09 10.68
C VAL A 86 -5.38 -2.18 9.18
N ASN A 87 -6.64 -2.31 8.82
CA ASN A 87 -7.10 -2.51 7.44
C ASN A 87 -7.76 -1.23 6.92
N PHE A 88 -7.49 -0.89 5.67
CA PHE A 88 -7.99 0.31 5.00
C PHE A 88 -8.90 -0.07 3.84
N HIS A 89 -10.06 0.53 3.80
CA HIS A 89 -11.00 0.45 2.69
C HIS A 89 -10.95 1.75 1.89
N LEU A 90 -10.80 1.65 0.59
CA LEU A 90 -10.68 2.79 -0.32
C LEU A 90 -11.96 2.99 -1.13
N ALA A 91 -12.26 4.25 -1.42
CA ALA A 91 -13.27 4.58 -2.43
C ALA A 91 -12.69 4.40 -3.84
N ASP A 92 -13.52 4.07 -4.83
CA ASP A 92 -13.10 3.90 -6.22
C ASP A 92 -12.43 5.17 -6.82
N SER A 93 -12.60 6.31 -6.17
CA SER A 93 -11.99 7.58 -6.58
C SER A 93 -10.47 7.53 -6.71
N TRP A 94 -9.78 6.66 -5.94
CA TRP A 94 -8.33 6.50 -6.08
C TRP A 94 -7.94 5.89 -7.44
N LEU A 95 -8.76 4.96 -7.96
CA LEU A 95 -8.56 4.37 -9.29
C LEU A 95 -8.80 5.41 -10.40
N HIS A 96 -9.80 6.29 -10.20
CA HIS A 96 -10.08 7.37 -11.14
C HIS A 96 -8.94 8.38 -11.20
N GLU A 97 -8.32 8.71 -10.06
CA GLU A 97 -7.15 9.59 -10.01
C GLU A 97 -5.95 8.95 -10.73
N VAL A 98 -5.64 7.68 -10.43
CA VAL A 98 -4.56 6.95 -11.12
C VAL A 98 -4.80 6.91 -12.63
N LEU A 99 -6.04 6.65 -13.07
CA LEU A 99 -6.37 6.64 -14.49
C LEU A 99 -6.20 8.03 -15.13
N ALA A 100 -6.61 9.09 -14.44
CA ALA A 100 -6.40 10.46 -14.91
C ALA A 100 -4.91 10.78 -15.06
N ASP A 101 -4.08 10.37 -14.10
CA ASP A 101 -2.63 10.55 -14.15
C ASP A 101 -1.99 9.77 -15.31
N VAL A 102 -2.43 8.51 -15.53
CA VAL A 102 -1.99 7.70 -16.69
C VAL A 102 -2.29 8.42 -17.99
N VAL A 103 -3.51 8.92 -18.15
CA VAL A 103 -3.95 9.62 -19.36
C VAL A 103 -3.16 10.91 -19.54
N ALA A 104 -2.96 11.68 -18.48
CA ALA A 104 -2.22 12.94 -18.53
C ALA A 104 -0.73 12.74 -18.86
N ALA A 105 -0.10 11.72 -18.28
CA ALA A 105 1.31 11.39 -18.55
C ALA A 105 1.54 10.80 -19.94
N GLY A 106 0.54 10.11 -20.48
CA GLY A 106 0.63 9.43 -21.79
C GLY A 106 1.62 8.26 -21.79
N VAL A 107 1.75 7.64 -22.96
CA VAL A 107 2.57 6.42 -23.15
C VAL A 107 4.05 6.66 -22.82
N ASP A 108 4.55 7.86 -23.08
CA ASP A 108 5.97 8.17 -22.89
C ASP A 108 6.31 8.61 -21.47
N GLY A 109 5.33 9.06 -20.70
CA GLY A 109 5.53 9.58 -19.33
C GLY A 109 5.15 8.60 -18.23
N TRP A 110 4.15 7.75 -18.47
CA TRP A 110 3.68 6.82 -17.44
C TRP A 110 4.68 5.70 -17.18
N ALA A 111 4.78 5.29 -15.92
CA ALA A 111 5.62 4.18 -15.45
C ALA A 111 7.11 4.31 -15.78
N ARG A 112 7.62 5.53 -15.99
CA ARG A 112 9.05 5.78 -16.10
C ARG A 112 9.62 6.09 -14.73
N HIS A 113 10.47 5.19 -14.26
CA HIS A 113 11.15 5.28 -12.96
C HIS A 113 12.64 5.11 -13.15
N ASP A 114 13.42 5.72 -12.27
CA ASP A 114 14.88 5.63 -12.27
C ASP A 114 15.40 4.48 -11.38
N ASP A 115 14.52 3.65 -10.85
CA ASP A 115 14.86 2.55 -9.93
C ASP A 115 15.85 1.55 -10.52
N GLY A 116 15.90 1.44 -11.85
CA GLY A 116 16.79 0.56 -12.59
C GLY A 116 18.06 1.22 -13.13
N VAL A 117 18.31 2.50 -12.83
CA VAL A 117 19.52 3.20 -13.34
C VAL A 117 20.78 2.49 -12.91
N GLY A 118 21.64 2.16 -13.88
CA GLY A 118 22.88 1.41 -13.65
C GLY A 118 22.73 -0.10 -13.57
N THR A 119 21.50 -0.63 -13.60
CA THR A 119 21.23 -2.08 -13.61
C THR A 119 21.14 -2.59 -15.06
N ARG A 120 21.87 -3.66 -15.37
CA ARG A 120 21.74 -4.35 -16.66
C ARG A 120 20.62 -5.39 -16.54
N VAL A 121 19.59 -5.25 -17.35
CA VAL A 121 18.44 -6.14 -17.37
C VAL A 121 18.35 -6.79 -18.75
N ILE A 122 18.21 -8.11 -18.77
CA ILE A 122 17.86 -8.86 -19.99
C ILE A 122 16.38 -9.21 -19.86
N VAL A 123 15.60 -8.76 -20.85
CA VAL A 123 14.17 -9.11 -20.93
C VAL A 123 14.00 -10.14 -22.05
N GLU A 124 13.55 -11.32 -21.68
CA GLU A 124 13.17 -12.36 -22.61
C GLU A 124 11.64 -12.35 -22.79
N PHE A 125 11.19 -12.02 -23.97
CA PHE A 125 9.77 -11.83 -24.26
C PHE A 125 9.04 -13.09 -24.70
N GLY A 126 9.72 -14.16 -24.98
CA GLY A 126 9.09 -15.43 -25.33
C GLY A 126 10.13 -16.46 -25.70
N SER A 127 10.29 -17.44 -24.85
CA SER A 127 11.15 -18.61 -25.09
C SER A 127 10.36 -19.71 -25.77
N ALA A 128 10.15 -19.58 -27.07
CA ALA A 128 9.49 -20.62 -27.83
C ALA A 128 10.46 -21.19 -28.90
N ASN A 129 10.45 -22.50 -29.08
CA ASN A 129 11.16 -23.12 -30.20
C ASN A 129 10.57 -22.61 -31.53
N PRO A 130 11.38 -22.20 -32.50
CA PRO A 130 10.90 -21.66 -33.78
C PRO A 130 10.40 -22.76 -34.72
N THR A 131 9.62 -23.70 -34.23
CA THR A 131 9.14 -24.88 -34.94
C THR A 131 7.74 -24.71 -35.51
N GLY A 132 7.07 -23.58 -35.25
CA GLY A 132 5.72 -23.30 -35.75
C GLY A 132 5.21 -21.94 -35.26
N PRO A 133 3.96 -21.57 -35.63
CA PRO A 133 3.34 -20.32 -35.16
C PRO A 133 3.18 -20.29 -33.65
N LEU A 134 3.31 -19.10 -33.06
CA LEU A 134 3.00 -18.87 -31.65
C LEU A 134 1.52 -19.13 -31.38
N HIS A 135 1.21 -19.74 -30.25
CA HIS A 135 -0.16 -19.98 -29.80
C HIS A 135 -0.37 -19.41 -28.39
N ALA A 136 -1.61 -19.39 -27.91
CA ALA A 136 -1.97 -18.77 -26.63
C ALA A 136 -1.17 -19.30 -25.42
N GLY A 137 -0.67 -20.52 -25.45
CA GLY A 137 0.20 -21.08 -24.42
C GLY A 137 1.59 -20.43 -24.31
N HIS A 138 2.04 -19.70 -25.34
CA HIS A 138 3.31 -18.96 -25.32
C HIS A 138 3.17 -17.54 -24.74
N GLY A 139 1.94 -17.09 -24.51
CA GLY A 139 1.63 -15.77 -23.96
C GLY A 139 1.34 -15.74 -22.44
N ARG A 140 1.72 -16.78 -21.72
CA ARG A 140 1.55 -16.85 -20.26
C ARG A 140 2.80 -16.47 -19.51
#